data_4b060bd9a7b5a5e7b71faef5aa062ab1
#
_entry.id   4b060bd9a7b5a5e7b71faef5aa062ab1
#
_cell.length_a   1.000
_cell.length_b   1.000
_cell.length_c   1.000
_cell.angle_alpha   90.00
_cell.angle_beta   90.00
_cell.angle_gamma   90.00
#
_symmetry.space_group_name_H-M   'P 1'
#
loop_
_entity.id
_entity.type
_entity.pdbx_description
1 polymer ?
#
loop_
_entity_poly.entity_id
_entity_poly.type
_entity_poly.pdbx_seq_one_letter_code
_entity_poly.pdbx_strand_id
1 'polypeptide(L)'
;MNDNFLNNVNNAPNEDIDLMYYVAIILKRIWLLIGAIVICVLAAVMVNMYMQPKYKSAALLLIDKESTGKIDSSTYGSWSSDREYYGTQHKLLQSRTLLEKVYNKMDLSQYTEFKNPGGWVKLKNNLHIIPVKGSRLLNVEVESYDKKLCADIANTLASMFVEENISNRVSVAKDIIAALEATEKSAKQQELLNSLPQVVNSDFIKNLKNQEISLYKQFVQLNAKYTLNHPEVIAVQEELRAIREEIDIETKRIIQSIKINLSGQFLGNNVRLIDKAAIAGVPYRPNKLLNLLIGVGAGFVLGILFICLVEYSDRSIRSDEDLREKLNLSFLGFVPVVKIKKKEREYATMLKGDNNFLLAEQVRNIRTMLNFALSENRKDPFLIVSSLQGEGKSHFAVNLSVAFSQTQKKVLLVDGDSRRSRLHKVFRLSNEKGLTNFWKEDKNISSFEYNVQKTDVENLFIMTSGTRPPNPSELLNTPVLEKFIEWAVASYDTVIIDCPAVLPVSDALLWGKYIKKAVFIVKYSSTDSKLAKLSLEKLRNVGIKILGGIIAQYEKSGFKYSKYGYYKNYSYYNSYKEDK
;
A
#
# COMPACT_ATOMS: atom_id res chain seq x y z
N MET A 1 -36.95 -39.96 25.80
CA MET A 1 -36.93 -38.47 26.01
C MET A 1 -35.60 -38.11 26.65
N ASN A 2 -34.55 -37.89 25.87
CA ASN A 2 -33.27 -37.27 26.33
C ASN A 2 -32.18 -37.45 25.27
N ASP A 3 -32.34 -36.90 24.09
CA ASP A 3 -31.24 -36.86 23.11
C ASP A 3 -31.16 -35.54 22.29
N ASN A 4 -31.88 -34.50 22.75
CA ASN A 4 -31.90 -33.20 22.03
C ASN A 4 -31.15 -32.06 22.72
N PHE A 5 -30.33 -32.34 23.77
CA PHE A 5 -29.59 -31.25 24.47
C PHE A 5 -28.10 -31.13 24.08
N LEU A 6 -27.56 -32.06 23.29
CA LEU A 6 -26.12 -32.05 22.95
C LEU A 6 -25.78 -31.46 21.55
N ASN A 7 -26.77 -31.08 20.76
CA ASN A 7 -26.51 -30.57 19.38
C ASN A 7 -26.49 -29.04 19.21
N ASN A 8 -26.49 -28.26 20.31
CA ASN A 8 -26.49 -26.78 20.24
C ASN A 8 -25.17 -26.13 20.68
N VAL A 9 -24.03 -26.86 20.69
CA VAL A 9 -22.74 -26.29 21.12
C VAL A 9 -21.83 -25.87 19.94
N ASN A 10 -22.23 -26.11 18.71
CA ASN A 10 -21.38 -25.82 17.53
C ASN A 10 -21.82 -24.62 16.66
N ASN A 11 -22.59 -23.69 17.20
CA ASN A 11 -22.73 -22.38 16.56
C ASN A 11 -21.73 -21.40 17.22
N ALA A 12 -20.45 -21.48 16.84
CA ALA A 12 -19.57 -20.35 16.98
C ALA A 12 -20.21 -19.18 16.21
N PRO A 13 -20.46 -18.02 16.84
CA PRO A 13 -20.96 -16.87 16.11
C PRO A 13 -19.96 -16.55 14.98
N ASN A 14 -20.45 -16.49 13.75
CA ASN A 14 -19.70 -15.92 12.65
C ASN A 14 -19.12 -14.59 13.17
N GLU A 15 -17.81 -14.49 13.23
CA GLU A 15 -17.13 -13.23 13.50
C GLU A 15 -17.38 -12.31 12.30
N ASP A 16 -18.52 -11.64 12.30
CA ASP A 16 -18.75 -10.53 11.39
C ASP A 16 -17.63 -9.52 11.62
N ILE A 17 -16.75 -9.40 10.62
CA ILE A 17 -15.65 -8.42 10.65
C ILE A 17 -16.30 -7.04 10.71
N ASP A 18 -16.33 -6.45 11.88
CA ASP A 18 -16.88 -5.10 12.08
C ASP A 18 -15.92 -4.07 11.48
N LEU A 19 -16.17 -3.73 10.19
CA LEU A 19 -15.42 -2.71 9.46
C LEU A 19 -15.37 -1.37 10.21
N MET A 20 -16.42 -1.04 10.99
CA MET A 20 -16.47 0.18 11.80
C MET A 20 -15.41 0.20 12.92
N TYR A 21 -15.05 -0.96 13.45
CA TYR A 21 -13.99 -1.08 14.44
C TYR A 21 -12.61 -0.69 13.86
N TYR A 22 -12.28 -1.18 12.64
CA TYR A 22 -11.02 -0.83 11.98
C TYR A 22 -10.96 0.66 11.58
N VAL A 23 -12.07 1.19 11.10
CA VAL A 23 -12.16 2.64 10.80
C VAL A 23 -11.92 3.47 12.07
N ALA A 24 -12.45 3.05 13.20
CA ALA A 24 -12.23 3.72 14.47
C ALA A 24 -10.78 3.74 14.93
N ILE A 25 -10.06 2.62 14.74
CA ILE A 25 -8.63 2.52 15.03
C ILE A 25 -7.84 3.52 14.18
N ILE A 26 -8.14 3.58 12.88
CA ILE A 26 -7.48 4.50 11.95
C ILE A 26 -7.75 5.95 12.36
N LEU A 27 -9.01 6.30 12.63
CA LEU A 27 -9.40 7.66 13.05
C LEU A 27 -8.76 8.06 14.37
N LYS A 28 -8.63 7.14 15.33
CA LYS A 28 -7.95 7.38 16.61
C LYS A 28 -6.47 7.75 16.43
N ARG A 29 -5.82 7.18 15.39
CA ARG A 29 -4.39 7.35 15.13
C ARG A 29 -4.10 8.05 13.80
N ILE A 30 -5.05 8.85 13.32
CA ILE A 30 -4.97 9.53 12.01
C ILE A 30 -3.69 10.37 11.86
N TRP A 31 -3.17 10.93 12.97
CA TRP A 31 -1.93 11.69 12.97
C TRP A 31 -0.71 10.87 12.53
N LEU A 32 -0.69 9.56 12.83
CA LEU A 32 0.38 8.66 12.37
C LEU A 32 0.27 8.44 10.86
N LEU A 33 -0.94 8.29 10.34
CA LEU A 33 -1.19 8.16 8.90
C LEU A 33 -0.75 9.42 8.15
N ILE A 34 -1.17 10.60 8.64
CA ILE A 34 -0.78 11.88 8.05
C ILE A 34 0.75 12.05 8.10
N GLY A 35 1.38 11.73 9.23
CA GLY A 35 2.83 11.79 9.40
C GLY A 35 3.57 10.90 8.38
N ALA A 36 3.12 9.67 8.18
CA ALA A 36 3.71 8.74 7.20
C ALA A 36 3.57 9.27 5.76
N ILE A 37 2.39 9.79 5.39
CA ILE A 37 2.15 10.39 4.07
C ILE A 37 3.09 11.59 3.86
N VAL A 38 3.19 12.50 4.84
CA VAL A 38 4.06 13.69 4.74
C VAL A 38 5.52 13.29 4.54
N ILE A 39 6.02 12.30 5.28
CA ILE A 39 7.41 11.81 5.15
C ILE A 39 7.65 11.24 3.74
N CYS A 40 6.74 10.40 3.23
CA CYS A 40 6.87 9.81 1.89
C CYS A 40 6.76 10.86 0.78
N VAL A 41 5.90 11.86 0.93
CA VAL A 41 5.79 12.98 0.00
C VAL A 41 7.08 13.83 0.00
N LEU A 42 7.64 14.14 1.16
CA LEU A 42 8.92 14.85 1.25
C LEU A 42 10.05 14.04 0.60
N ALA A 43 10.09 12.73 0.80
CA ALA A 43 11.05 11.85 0.12
C ALA A 43 10.87 11.89 -1.40
N ALA A 44 9.63 11.84 -1.91
CA ALA A 44 9.34 11.94 -3.34
C ALA A 44 9.75 13.31 -3.92
N VAL A 45 9.55 14.40 -3.18
CA VAL A 45 10.02 15.73 -3.56
C VAL A 45 11.54 15.79 -3.61
N MET A 46 12.23 15.23 -2.61
CA MET A 46 13.70 15.12 -2.62
C MET A 46 14.19 14.36 -3.83
N VAL A 47 13.61 13.20 -4.14
CA VAL A 47 13.95 12.42 -5.35
C VAL A 47 13.76 13.28 -6.60
N ASN A 48 12.65 14.00 -6.73
CA ASN A 48 12.41 14.89 -7.86
C ASN A 48 13.43 16.05 -7.98
N MET A 49 13.97 16.51 -6.86
CA MET A 49 15.01 17.59 -6.86
C MET A 49 16.39 17.06 -7.25
N TYR A 50 16.74 15.84 -6.80
CA TYR A 50 18.06 15.24 -7.09
C TYR A 50 18.14 14.57 -8.46
N MET A 51 17.01 14.14 -9.05
CA MET A 51 17.01 13.54 -10.38
C MET A 51 17.29 14.60 -11.46
N GLN A 52 18.31 14.36 -12.27
CA GLN A 52 18.62 15.21 -13.42
C GLN A 52 17.49 15.14 -14.47
N PRO A 53 17.04 16.29 -15.01
CA PRO A 53 15.98 16.31 -16.00
C PRO A 53 16.47 15.68 -17.30
N LYS A 54 15.66 14.75 -17.88
CA LYS A 54 15.85 14.20 -19.22
C LYS A 54 14.84 14.80 -20.17
N TYR A 55 15.32 15.12 -21.35
CA TYR A 55 14.53 15.67 -22.45
C TYR A 55 14.36 14.62 -23.53
N LYS A 56 13.32 14.76 -24.33
CA LYS A 56 12.98 13.85 -25.41
C LYS A 56 12.60 14.66 -26.64
N SER A 57 13.17 14.33 -27.79
CA SER A 57 12.83 14.91 -29.09
C SER A 57 12.60 13.81 -30.10
N ALA A 58 11.67 14.05 -31.02
CA ALA A 58 11.29 13.09 -32.05
C ALA A 58 11.40 13.68 -33.45
N ALA A 59 12.07 12.98 -34.34
CA ALA A 59 12.03 13.23 -35.78
C ALA A 59 11.05 12.27 -36.45
N LEU A 60 10.27 12.70 -37.43
CA LEU A 60 9.27 11.91 -38.12
C LEU A 60 9.78 11.48 -39.51
N LEU A 61 9.91 10.20 -39.72
CA LEU A 61 10.29 9.60 -41.01
C LEU A 61 9.08 8.96 -41.68
N LEU A 62 8.91 9.22 -42.98
CA LEU A 62 8.03 8.44 -43.85
C LEU A 62 8.86 7.35 -44.53
N ILE A 63 8.38 6.12 -44.49
CA ILE A 63 9.01 4.98 -45.15
C ILE A 63 7.99 4.35 -46.08
N ASP A 64 8.13 4.58 -47.39
CA ASP A 64 7.30 3.96 -48.41
C ASP A 64 7.86 2.60 -48.80
N LYS A 65 6.97 1.62 -49.03
CA LYS A 65 7.35 0.33 -49.59
C LYS A 65 7.65 0.48 -51.08
N GLU A 66 8.68 -0.19 -51.55
CA GLU A 66 8.93 -0.27 -52.99
C GLU A 66 7.74 -0.92 -53.69
N SER A 67 7.12 -0.20 -54.60
CA SER A 67 6.22 -0.80 -55.58
C SER A 67 7.06 -1.54 -56.62
N THR A 68 7.44 -2.79 -56.35
CA THR A 68 7.84 -3.71 -57.44
C THR A 68 6.63 -3.83 -58.35
N GLY A 69 6.76 -3.30 -59.56
CA GLY A 69 5.69 -3.22 -60.57
C GLY A 69 5.11 -4.56 -61.06
N LYS A 70 4.76 -5.42 -60.16
CA LYS A 70 3.95 -6.60 -60.39
C LYS A 70 2.54 -6.30 -59.89
N ILE A 71 1.65 -6.11 -60.84
CA ILE A 71 0.21 -6.21 -60.66
C ILE A 71 -0.09 -7.68 -60.34
N ASP A 72 0.11 -8.09 -59.10
CA ASP A 72 -0.39 -9.35 -58.58
C ASP A 72 -1.63 -9.10 -57.74
N SER A 73 -2.75 -9.45 -58.32
CA SER A 73 -4.08 -9.42 -57.77
C SER A 73 -4.30 -10.53 -56.71
N SER A 74 -3.52 -10.55 -55.63
CA SER A 74 -3.84 -11.41 -54.50
C SER A 74 -3.81 -10.59 -53.20
N THR A 75 -4.99 -10.15 -52.80
CA THR A 75 -5.29 -9.25 -51.68
C THR A 75 -4.98 -9.88 -50.30
N TYR A 76 -4.53 -11.10 -50.19
CA TYR A 76 -4.31 -11.81 -48.93
C TYR A 76 -2.86 -11.90 -48.44
N GLY A 77 -1.87 -11.54 -49.26
CA GLY A 77 -0.43 -11.60 -48.90
C GLY A 77 0.19 -10.31 -48.37
N SER A 78 -0.53 -9.19 -48.39
CA SER A 78 0.03 -7.85 -48.22
C SER A 78 0.40 -7.50 -46.74
N TRP A 79 -0.34 -7.99 -45.77
CA TRP A 79 -0.19 -7.58 -44.36
C TRP A 79 1.05 -8.14 -43.65
N SER A 80 1.46 -9.37 -43.97
CA SER A 80 2.65 -9.97 -43.36
C SER A 80 3.94 -9.35 -43.91
N SER A 81 3.98 -9.11 -45.25
CA SER A 81 5.15 -8.53 -45.91
C SER A 81 5.41 -7.06 -45.51
N ASP A 82 4.36 -6.30 -45.18
CA ASP A 82 4.51 -4.93 -44.73
C ASP A 82 5.12 -4.88 -43.31
N ARG A 83 4.68 -5.76 -42.42
CA ARG A 83 5.20 -5.84 -41.05
C ARG A 83 6.68 -6.24 -41.01
N GLU A 84 7.10 -7.15 -41.85
CA GLU A 84 8.50 -7.56 -41.98
C GLU A 84 9.39 -6.44 -42.55
N TYR A 85 8.91 -5.72 -43.56
CA TYR A 85 9.63 -4.59 -44.14
C TYR A 85 9.88 -3.49 -43.11
N TYR A 86 8.84 -3.03 -42.42
CA TYR A 86 8.98 -2.02 -41.36
C TYR A 86 9.83 -2.52 -40.20
N GLY A 87 9.72 -3.79 -39.81
CA GLY A 87 10.58 -4.43 -38.82
C GLY A 87 12.06 -4.40 -39.18
N THR A 88 12.36 -4.57 -40.48
CA THR A 88 13.72 -4.49 -41.01
C THR A 88 14.25 -3.05 -40.96
N GLN A 89 13.46 -2.07 -41.40
CA GLN A 89 13.85 -0.66 -41.36
C GLN A 89 14.07 -0.17 -39.90
N HIS A 90 13.24 -0.63 -38.97
CA HIS A 90 13.43 -0.38 -37.55
C HIS A 90 14.78 -0.92 -37.02
N LYS A 91 15.16 -2.13 -37.40
CA LYS A 91 16.46 -2.72 -37.01
C LYS A 91 17.64 -2.02 -37.69
N LEU A 92 17.49 -1.55 -38.91
CA LEU A 92 18.52 -0.79 -39.62
C LEU A 92 18.79 0.58 -38.95
N LEU A 93 17.74 1.28 -38.50
CA LEU A 93 17.86 2.51 -37.72
C LEU A 93 18.59 2.31 -36.39
N GLN A 94 18.52 1.12 -35.80
CA GLN A 94 19.23 0.75 -34.56
C GLN A 94 20.55 0.01 -34.84
N SER A 95 20.98 -0.07 -36.09
CA SER A 95 22.19 -0.79 -36.45
C SER A 95 23.44 -0.13 -35.83
N ARG A 96 24.39 -0.97 -35.42
CA ARG A 96 25.68 -0.50 -34.88
C ARG A 96 26.38 0.44 -35.83
N THR A 97 26.42 0.11 -37.11
CA THR A 97 27.11 0.89 -38.14
C THR A 97 26.58 2.31 -38.26
N LEU A 98 25.25 2.49 -38.29
CA LEU A 98 24.61 3.79 -38.38
C LEU A 98 24.83 4.60 -37.09
N LEU A 99 24.67 3.95 -35.92
CA LEU A 99 24.85 4.61 -34.63
C LEU A 99 26.30 5.04 -34.38
N GLU A 100 27.28 4.23 -34.80
CA GLU A 100 28.71 4.62 -34.74
C GLU A 100 29.02 5.78 -35.68
N LYS A 101 28.45 5.82 -36.87
CA LYS A 101 28.59 6.96 -37.79
C LYS A 101 28.01 8.25 -37.20
N VAL A 102 26.82 8.18 -36.59
CA VAL A 102 26.22 9.34 -35.91
C VAL A 102 27.07 9.77 -34.73
N TYR A 103 27.52 8.82 -33.91
CA TYR A 103 28.36 9.05 -32.74
C TYR A 103 29.65 9.81 -33.12
N ASN A 104 30.32 9.37 -34.19
CA ASN A 104 31.56 9.98 -34.67
C ASN A 104 31.31 11.33 -35.37
N LYS A 105 30.25 11.44 -36.19
CA LYS A 105 29.93 12.67 -36.93
C LYS A 105 29.59 13.85 -35.99
N MET A 106 28.95 13.55 -34.87
CA MET A 106 28.56 14.55 -33.86
C MET A 106 29.56 14.70 -32.72
N ASP A 107 30.66 13.94 -32.74
CA ASP A 107 31.67 13.89 -31.68
C ASP A 107 31.03 13.78 -30.28
N LEU A 108 30.14 12.78 -30.14
CA LEU A 108 29.39 12.57 -28.90
C LEU A 108 30.27 12.22 -27.71
N SER A 109 31.54 11.89 -27.92
CA SER A 109 32.55 11.63 -26.88
C SER A 109 32.78 12.81 -25.94
N GLN A 110 32.51 14.04 -26.39
CA GLN A 110 32.65 15.28 -25.60
C GLN A 110 31.60 15.38 -24.49
N TYR A 111 30.45 14.76 -24.69
CA TYR A 111 29.34 14.84 -23.73
C TYR A 111 29.50 13.79 -22.65
N THR A 112 29.40 14.19 -21.38
CA THR A 112 29.53 13.31 -20.20
C THR A 112 28.62 12.09 -20.25
N GLU A 113 27.45 12.24 -20.89
CA GLU A 113 26.48 11.15 -21.06
C GLU A 113 27.02 10.02 -21.94
N PHE A 114 27.87 10.33 -22.95
CA PHE A 114 28.36 9.38 -23.96
C PHE A 114 29.88 9.12 -23.88
N LYS A 115 30.58 9.63 -22.89
CA LYS A 115 32.06 9.65 -22.77
C LYS A 115 32.73 8.28 -22.61
N ASN A 116 32.01 7.21 -22.25
CA ASN A 116 32.62 5.89 -22.00
C ASN A 116 32.88 5.10 -23.29
N PRO A 117 33.90 4.19 -23.29
CA PRO A 117 34.09 3.24 -24.38
C PRO A 117 32.79 2.44 -24.60
N GLY A 118 32.25 2.51 -25.81
CA GLY A 118 30.91 2.00 -26.12
C GLY A 118 29.79 3.03 -26.02
N GLY A 119 30.07 4.31 -26.14
CA GLY A 119 29.07 5.42 -26.12
C GLY A 119 27.91 5.25 -27.10
N TRP A 120 28.14 4.56 -28.26
CA TRP A 120 27.08 4.20 -29.20
C TRP A 120 26.04 3.24 -28.57
N VAL A 121 26.43 2.41 -27.58
CA VAL A 121 25.49 1.54 -26.85
C VAL A 121 24.56 2.39 -25.98
N LYS A 122 25.09 3.43 -25.34
CA LYS A 122 24.24 4.39 -24.61
C LYS A 122 23.31 5.16 -25.54
N LEU A 123 23.81 5.55 -26.72
CA LEU A 123 22.97 6.16 -27.75
C LEU A 123 21.84 5.21 -28.15
N LYS A 124 22.13 3.91 -28.38
CA LYS A 124 21.12 2.88 -28.66
C LYS A 124 20.07 2.77 -27.55
N ASN A 125 20.49 2.78 -26.28
CA ASN A 125 19.59 2.66 -25.15
C ASN A 125 18.70 3.91 -24.96
N ASN A 126 19.15 5.06 -25.41
CA ASN A 126 18.41 6.33 -25.37
C ASN A 126 17.61 6.57 -26.65
N LEU A 127 17.66 5.66 -27.62
CA LEU A 127 16.97 5.74 -28.90
C LEU A 127 15.73 4.85 -28.89
N HIS A 128 14.57 5.44 -29.12
CA HIS A 128 13.30 4.75 -29.22
C HIS A 128 12.69 5.01 -30.60
N ILE A 129 12.48 3.95 -31.36
CA ILE A 129 11.86 4.02 -32.68
C ILE A 129 10.45 3.48 -32.54
N ILE A 130 9.47 4.37 -32.75
CA ILE A 130 8.07 4.05 -32.49
C ILE A 130 7.27 4.20 -33.78
N PRO A 131 6.73 3.10 -34.35
CA PRO A 131 5.85 3.17 -35.49
C PRO A 131 4.53 3.86 -35.13
N VAL A 132 4.08 4.80 -35.97
CA VAL A 132 2.77 5.43 -35.83
C VAL A 132 1.71 4.48 -36.36
N LYS A 133 0.83 4.00 -35.49
CA LYS A 133 -0.19 2.99 -35.82
C LYS A 133 -1.05 3.44 -37.02
N GLY A 134 -1.25 2.54 -37.97
CA GLY A 134 -2.10 2.80 -39.14
C GLY A 134 -1.48 3.74 -40.19
N SER A 135 -0.19 4.05 -40.11
CA SER A 135 0.53 4.90 -41.05
C SER A 135 1.87 4.30 -41.46
N ARG A 136 2.51 4.89 -42.47
CA ARG A 136 3.86 4.58 -42.93
C ARG A 136 4.93 5.44 -42.22
N LEU A 137 4.59 6.01 -41.06
CA LEU A 137 5.43 6.94 -40.33
C LEU A 137 6.15 6.23 -39.17
N LEU A 138 7.40 6.62 -38.96
CA LEU A 138 8.22 6.21 -37.82
C LEU A 138 8.69 7.42 -37.05
N ASN A 139 8.43 7.46 -35.75
CA ASN A 139 9.03 8.41 -34.84
C ASN A 139 10.39 7.91 -34.38
N VAL A 140 11.42 8.71 -34.63
CA VAL A 140 12.79 8.51 -34.13
C VAL A 140 12.96 9.40 -32.92
N GLU A 141 12.72 8.83 -31.74
CA GLU A 141 12.77 9.53 -30.47
C GLU A 141 14.12 9.34 -29.79
N VAL A 142 14.73 10.42 -29.34
CA VAL A 142 16.01 10.38 -28.61
C VAL A 142 15.84 11.06 -27.26
N GLU A 143 16.37 10.40 -26.21
CA GLU A 143 16.42 10.94 -24.86
C GLU A 143 17.84 11.43 -24.54
N SER A 144 17.97 12.62 -23.93
CA SER A 144 19.24 13.15 -23.44
C SER A 144 19.00 14.11 -22.28
N TYR A 145 20.06 14.37 -21.49
CA TYR A 145 20.02 15.42 -20.44
C TYR A 145 20.08 16.83 -21.04
N ASP A 146 20.56 16.99 -22.26
CA ASP A 146 20.57 18.27 -22.99
C ASP A 146 19.43 18.31 -24.00
N LYS A 147 18.55 19.33 -23.87
CA LYS A 147 17.39 19.55 -24.72
C LYS A 147 17.71 19.80 -26.19
N LYS A 148 18.88 20.44 -26.48
CA LYS A 148 19.34 20.68 -27.84
C LYS A 148 19.98 19.46 -28.45
N LEU A 149 20.82 18.77 -27.66
CA LEU A 149 21.53 17.56 -28.09
C LEU A 149 20.55 16.44 -28.52
N CYS A 150 19.44 16.24 -27.79
CA CYS A 150 18.46 15.22 -28.17
C CYS A 150 17.82 15.50 -29.54
N ALA A 151 17.52 16.76 -29.86
CA ALA A 151 16.97 17.16 -31.16
C ALA A 151 18.03 16.99 -32.26
N ASP A 152 19.25 17.43 -32.01
CA ASP A 152 20.36 17.35 -32.98
C ASP A 152 20.72 15.89 -33.30
N ILE A 153 20.74 14.99 -32.30
CA ILE A 153 20.95 13.54 -32.51
C ILE A 153 19.82 12.93 -33.34
N ALA A 154 18.56 13.21 -32.99
CA ALA A 154 17.41 12.66 -33.70
C ALA A 154 17.41 13.11 -35.18
N ASN A 155 17.70 14.38 -35.43
CA ASN A 155 17.79 14.95 -36.78
C ASN A 155 18.97 14.38 -37.58
N THR A 156 20.13 14.29 -36.95
CA THR A 156 21.33 13.72 -37.58
C THR A 156 21.14 12.26 -37.93
N LEU A 157 20.57 11.45 -37.01
CA LEU A 157 20.28 10.05 -37.24
C LEU A 157 19.28 9.87 -38.40
N ALA A 158 18.18 10.63 -38.38
CA ALA A 158 17.18 10.58 -39.42
C ALA A 158 17.76 10.97 -40.78
N SER A 159 18.56 12.06 -40.84
CA SER A 159 19.18 12.54 -42.08
C SER A 159 20.20 11.54 -42.63
N MET A 160 21.05 10.97 -41.77
CA MET A 160 22.03 9.95 -42.18
C MET A 160 21.38 8.67 -42.65
N PHE A 161 20.29 8.26 -42.02
CA PHE A 161 19.53 7.11 -42.48
C PHE A 161 18.94 7.32 -43.89
N VAL A 162 18.38 8.50 -44.15
CA VAL A 162 17.88 8.88 -45.47
C VAL A 162 19.02 8.88 -46.50
N GLU A 163 20.17 9.48 -46.18
CA GLU A 163 21.34 9.56 -47.04
C GLU A 163 21.93 8.15 -47.34
N GLU A 164 22.06 7.29 -46.31
CA GLU A 164 22.55 5.92 -46.48
C GLU A 164 21.60 5.07 -47.32
N ASN A 165 20.29 5.27 -47.16
CA ASN A 165 19.29 4.55 -48.00
C ASN A 165 19.43 4.96 -49.47
N ILE A 166 19.57 6.28 -49.76
CA ILE A 166 19.77 6.78 -51.12
C ILE A 166 21.08 6.21 -51.68
N SER A 167 22.19 6.32 -50.93
CA SER A 167 23.51 5.83 -51.39
C SER A 167 23.50 4.36 -51.74
N ASN A 168 22.91 3.53 -50.89
CA ASN A 168 22.81 2.10 -51.13
C ASN A 168 21.99 1.76 -52.39
N ARG A 169 20.89 2.49 -52.62
CA ARG A 169 20.07 2.31 -53.83
C ARG A 169 20.80 2.73 -55.11
N VAL A 170 21.49 3.88 -55.08
CA VAL A 170 22.29 4.36 -56.19
C VAL A 170 23.43 3.38 -56.48
N SER A 171 24.09 2.81 -55.46
CA SER A 171 25.12 1.78 -55.67
C SER A 171 24.57 0.56 -56.35
N VAL A 172 23.45 0.00 -55.85
CA VAL A 172 22.81 -1.19 -56.47
C VAL A 172 22.40 -0.91 -57.89
N ALA A 173 21.84 0.28 -58.19
CA ALA A 173 21.48 0.68 -59.53
C ALA A 173 22.72 0.73 -60.48
N LYS A 174 23.81 1.33 -60.01
CA LYS A 174 25.07 1.38 -60.74
C LYS A 174 25.64 -0.03 -61.02
N ASP A 175 25.60 -0.93 -60.03
CA ASP A 175 26.10 -2.29 -60.19
C ASP A 175 25.27 -3.10 -61.20
N ILE A 176 23.94 -2.94 -61.22
CA ILE A 176 23.06 -3.54 -62.23
C ILE A 176 23.31 -2.95 -63.60
N ILE A 177 23.44 -1.63 -63.74
CA ILE A 177 23.73 -0.99 -65.03
C ILE A 177 25.11 -1.44 -65.55
N ALA A 178 26.14 -1.45 -64.69
CA ALA A 178 27.47 -1.95 -65.05
C ALA A 178 27.46 -3.42 -65.49
N ALA A 179 26.69 -4.28 -64.81
CA ALA A 179 26.51 -5.65 -65.19
C ALA A 179 25.84 -5.77 -66.59
N LEU A 180 24.81 -4.97 -66.87
CA LEU A 180 24.14 -4.95 -68.16
C LEU A 180 25.08 -4.44 -69.30
N GLU A 181 25.92 -3.43 -69.01
CA GLU A 181 26.91 -2.93 -69.98
C GLU A 181 28.07 -3.91 -70.24
N ALA A 182 28.52 -4.62 -69.20
CA ALA A 182 29.51 -5.66 -69.38
C ALA A 182 28.97 -6.84 -70.25
N THR A 183 27.67 -7.10 -70.11
CA THR A 183 26.97 -8.13 -70.84
C THR A 183 26.80 -7.81 -72.36
N GLU A 184 26.77 -6.51 -72.67
CA GLU A 184 26.59 -6.03 -74.07
C GLU A 184 27.82 -6.26 -74.97
N LYS A 185 29.03 -6.50 -74.38
CA LYS A 185 30.31 -6.60 -75.12
C LYS A 185 30.75 -8.01 -75.51
N SER A 186 30.05 -9.05 -75.13
CA SER A 186 30.45 -10.46 -75.37
C SER A 186 29.37 -11.26 -76.12
N ALA A 187 29.74 -11.96 -77.19
CA ALA A 187 28.80 -12.73 -78.01
C ALA A 187 28.04 -13.83 -77.23
N LYS A 188 28.64 -14.44 -76.20
CA LYS A 188 28.00 -15.43 -75.31
C LYS A 188 26.99 -14.80 -74.34
N GLN A 189 27.13 -13.53 -74.14
CA GLN A 189 26.27 -12.74 -73.24
C GLN A 189 25.08 -12.10 -73.95
N GLN A 190 25.16 -11.97 -75.28
CA GLN A 190 24.06 -11.54 -76.14
C GLN A 190 22.90 -12.56 -76.14
N GLU A 191 23.22 -13.86 -76.00
CA GLU A 191 22.22 -14.89 -75.78
C GLU A 191 21.49 -14.78 -74.46
N LEU A 192 22.19 -14.32 -73.39
CA LEU A 192 21.61 -14.05 -72.07
C LEU A 192 20.70 -12.83 -72.13
N LEU A 193 21.06 -11.76 -72.81
CA LEU A 193 20.22 -10.58 -73.05
C LEU A 193 18.94 -10.92 -73.80
N ASN A 194 19.02 -11.78 -74.80
CA ASN A 194 17.86 -12.27 -75.56
C ASN A 194 16.94 -13.18 -74.72
N SER A 195 17.38 -13.68 -73.56
CA SER A 195 16.58 -14.49 -72.61
C SER A 195 15.89 -13.68 -71.55
N LEU A 196 16.13 -12.36 -71.50
CA LEU A 196 15.44 -11.47 -70.49
C LEU A 196 13.92 -11.53 -70.70
N PRO A 197 13.13 -11.64 -69.62
CA PRO A 197 11.68 -11.78 -69.76
C PRO A 197 11.02 -10.59 -70.51
N GLN A 198 11.55 -9.38 -70.44
CA GLN A 198 11.04 -8.22 -71.16
C GLN A 198 11.31 -8.29 -72.65
N VAL A 199 12.43 -8.92 -73.04
CA VAL A 199 12.78 -9.12 -74.46
C VAL A 199 11.97 -10.33 -75.01
N VAL A 200 11.91 -11.40 -74.26
CA VAL A 200 11.18 -12.64 -74.70
C VAL A 200 9.68 -12.43 -74.80
N ASN A 201 9.10 -11.55 -73.91
CA ASN A 201 7.66 -11.28 -73.87
C ASN A 201 7.23 -10.11 -74.80
N SER A 202 8.17 -9.43 -75.47
CA SER A 202 7.85 -8.45 -76.47
C SER A 202 7.15 -9.05 -77.69
N ASP A 203 5.91 -8.67 -77.91
CA ASP A 203 5.12 -9.20 -79.03
C ASP A 203 5.76 -8.82 -80.41
N PHE A 204 6.44 -7.69 -80.45
CA PHE A 204 7.15 -7.24 -81.63
C PHE A 204 8.35 -8.17 -81.95
N ILE A 205 9.17 -8.48 -80.93
CA ILE A 205 10.30 -9.44 -81.10
C ILE A 205 9.80 -10.85 -81.44
N LYS A 206 8.69 -11.29 -80.82
CA LYS A 206 8.08 -12.60 -81.19
C LYS A 206 7.68 -12.65 -82.64
N ASN A 207 7.06 -11.58 -83.15
CA ASN A 207 6.66 -11.48 -84.56
C ASN A 207 7.87 -11.54 -85.50
N LEU A 208 8.92 -10.76 -85.21
CA LEU A 208 10.15 -10.76 -85.95
C LEU A 208 10.85 -12.15 -85.98
N LYS A 209 10.90 -12.81 -84.80
CA LYS A 209 11.44 -14.18 -84.71
C LYS A 209 10.61 -15.20 -85.49
N ASN A 210 9.30 -15.08 -85.54
CA ASN A 210 8.43 -15.89 -86.32
C ASN A 210 8.68 -15.67 -87.84
N GLN A 211 8.92 -14.42 -88.28
CA GLN A 211 9.29 -14.08 -89.61
C GLN A 211 10.69 -14.65 -90.01
N GLU A 212 11.67 -14.50 -89.11
CA GLU A 212 13.00 -15.12 -89.25
C GLU A 212 12.90 -16.60 -89.46
N ILE A 213 12.12 -17.32 -88.63
CA ILE A 213 11.92 -18.75 -88.76
C ILE A 213 11.28 -19.11 -90.11
N SER A 214 10.32 -18.32 -90.58
CA SER A 214 9.65 -18.53 -91.83
C SER A 214 10.59 -18.31 -93.02
N LEU A 215 11.35 -17.22 -93.02
CA LEU A 215 12.36 -16.93 -94.02
C LEU A 215 13.52 -17.92 -94.00
N TYR A 216 13.94 -18.38 -92.79
CA TYR A 216 14.96 -19.41 -92.69
C TYR A 216 14.51 -20.76 -93.31
N LYS A 217 13.24 -21.13 -93.15
CA LYS A 217 12.66 -22.33 -93.84
C LYS A 217 12.68 -22.17 -95.34
N GLN A 218 12.31 -20.97 -95.82
CA GLN A 218 12.39 -20.65 -97.28
C GLN A 218 13.82 -20.71 -97.77
N PHE A 219 14.77 -20.15 -97.04
CA PHE A 219 16.20 -20.22 -97.39
C PHE A 219 16.69 -21.69 -97.48
N VAL A 220 16.36 -22.54 -96.54
CA VAL A 220 16.75 -23.96 -96.54
C VAL A 220 16.13 -24.67 -97.73
N GLN A 221 14.88 -24.40 -98.12
CA GLN A 221 14.21 -24.98 -99.24
C GLN A 221 14.82 -24.54 -100.60
N LEU A 222 15.15 -23.27 -100.74
CA LEU A 222 15.77 -22.73 -101.93
C LEU A 222 17.22 -23.18 -102.06
N ASN A 223 17.98 -23.26 -100.99
CA ASN A 223 19.38 -23.70 -101.00
C ASN A 223 19.52 -25.21 -101.29
N ALA A 224 18.45 -25.98 -101.04
CA ALA A 224 18.39 -27.39 -101.46
C ALA A 224 18.17 -27.57 -103.01
N LYS A 225 17.66 -26.54 -103.71
CA LYS A 225 17.35 -26.59 -105.14
C LYS A 225 18.32 -25.77 -105.99
N TYR A 226 18.88 -24.72 -105.45
CA TYR A 226 19.72 -23.77 -106.17
C TYR A 226 21.08 -23.56 -105.48
N THR A 227 22.06 -23.05 -106.18
CA THR A 227 23.38 -22.67 -105.63
C THR A 227 23.28 -21.39 -104.84
N LEU A 228 24.22 -21.15 -103.87
CA LEU A 228 24.27 -19.97 -103.00
C LEU A 228 24.30 -18.64 -103.78
N ASN A 229 24.70 -18.62 -105.03
CA ASN A 229 24.75 -17.42 -105.87
C ASN A 229 23.48 -17.20 -106.71
N HIS A 230 22.43 -17.99 -106.52
CA HIS A 230 21.16 -17.77 -107.19
C HIS A 230 20.44 -16.50 -106.69
N PRO A 231 19.90 -15.65 -107.57
CA PRO A 231 19.28 -14.37 -107.15
C PRO A 231 18.20 -14.47 -106.05
N GLU A 232 17.36 -15.52 -106.12
CA GLU A 232 16.33 -15.78 -105.13
C GLU A 232 16.91 -16.21 -103.77
N VAL A 233 18.04 -16.91 -103.72
CA VAL A 233 18.72 -17.30 -102.51
C VAL A 233 19.37 -16.09 -101.83
N ILE A 234 20.00 -15.20 -102.65
CA ILE A 234 20.60 -13.96 -102.16
C ILE A 234 19.53 -13.04 -101.64
N ALA A 235 18.38 -12.90 -102.30
CA ALA A 235 17.28 -12.03 -101.83
C ALA A 235 16.76 -12.45 -100.40
N VAL A 236 16.50 -13.74 -100.23
CA VAL A 236 16.03 -14.27 -98.94
C VAL A 236 17.13 -14.15 -97.85
N GLN A 237 18.41 -14.29 -98.25
CA GLN A 237 19.53 -14.09 -97.31
C GLN A 237 19.66 -12.61 -96.85
N GLU A 238 19.44 -11.70 -97.78
CA GLU A 238 19.41 -10.25 -97.42
C GLU A 238 18.21 -9.91 -96.52
N GLU A 239 17.04 -10.47 -96.76
CA GLU A 239 15.87 -10.30 -95.89
C GLU A 239 16.11 -10.92 -94.53
N LEU A 240 16.71 -12.09 -94.43
CA LEU A 240 17.12 -12.72 -93.19
C LEU A 240 18.09 -11.81 -92.38
N ARG A 241 19.06 -11.23 -93.14
CA ARG A 241 20.00 -10.31 -92.49
C ARG A 241 19.30 -9.05 -91.98
N ALA A 242 18.40 -8.44 -92.69
CA ALA A 242 17.63 -7.25 -92.30
C ALA A 242 16.78 -7.52 -91.05
N ILE A 243 16.08 -8.68 -90.99
CA ILE A 243 15.28 -9.04 -89.81
C ILE A 243 16.15 -9.29 -88.59
N ARG A 244 17.31 -9.93 -88.74
CA ARG A 244 18.27 -10.10 -87.63
C ARG A 244 18.77 -8.77 -87.07
N GLU A 245 19.07 -7.82 -87.99
CA GLU A 245 19.50 -6.50 -87.60
C GLU A 245 18.38 -5.73 -86.90
N GLU A 246 17.13 -5.88 -87.30
CA GLU A 246 15.96 -5.28 -86.67
C GLU A 246 15.69 -5.86 -85.29
N ILE A 247 15.86 -7.18 -85.09
CA ILE A 247 15.80 -7.86 -83.77
C ILE A 247 16.89 -7.28 -82.85
N ASP A 248 18.11 -7.10 -83.33
CA ASP A 248 19.22 -6.58 -82.53
C ASP A 248 18.98 -5.11 -82.15
N ILE A 249 18.49 -4.29 -83.08
CA ILE A 249 18.10 -2.87 -82.77
C ILE A 249 17.01 -2.81 -81.72
N GLU A 250 15.96 -3.60 -81.86
CA GLU A 250 14.84 -3.60 -80.93
C GLU A 250 15.22 -4.14 -79.52
N THR A 251 16.05 -5.20 -79.52
CA THR A 251 16.62 -5.72 -78.26
C THR A 251 17.42 -4.62 -77.53
N LYS A 252 18.28 -3.87 -78.27
CA LYS A 252 19.02 -2.74 -77.67
C LYS A 252 18.11 -1.66 -77.16
N ARG A 253 17.01 -1.35 -77.85
CA ARG A 253 16.00 -0.36 -77.38
C ARG A 253 15.34 -0.83 -76.08
N ILE A 254 14.96 -2.09 -75.98
CA ILE A 254 14.37 -2.63 -74.78
C ILE A 254 15.36 -2.59 -73.62
N ILE A 255 16.62 -2.98 -73.85
CA ILE A 255 17.68 -2.89 -72.86
C ILE A 255 17.90 -1.46 -72.40
N GLN A 256 17.92 -0.48 -73.33
CA GLN A 256 18.05 0.92 -72.97
C GLN A 256 16.85 1.43 -72.20
N SER A 257 15.63 1.03 -72.52
CA SER A 257 14.43 1.32 -71.74
C SER A 257 14.48 0.73 -70.34
N ILE A 258 15.01 -0.50 -70.20
CA ILE A 258 15.24 -1.14 -68.87
C ILE A 258 16.26 -0.33 -68.06
N LYS A 259 17.38 0.11 -68.68
CA LYS A 259 18.37 0.96 -68.02
C LYS A 259 17.77 2.31 -67.56
N ILE A 260 16.97 2.97 -68.39
CA ILE A 260 16.28 4.21 -68.03
C ILE A 260 15.25 3.99 -66.92
N ASN A 261 14.46 2.94 -67.00
CA ASN A 261 13.47 2.59 -65.99
C ASN A 261 14.12 2.23 -64.66
N LEU A 262 15.19 1.44 -64.64
CA LEU A 262 15.98 1.13 -63.47
C LEU A 262 16.57 2.39 -62.84
N SER A 263 17.23 3.25 -63.66
CA SER A 263 17.75 4.52 -63.13
C SER A 263 16.65 5.41 -62.57
N GLY A 264 15.48 5.49 -63.19
CA GLY A 264 14.34 6.24 -62.72
C GLY A 264 13.71 5.67 -61.44
N GLN A 265 13.56 4.37 -61.35
CA GLN A 265 13.01 3.71 -60.14
C GLN A 265 13.95 3.79 -58.94
N PHE A 266 15.26 3.74 -59.17
CA PHE A 266 16.23 3.84 -58.06
C PHE A 266 16.52 5.28 -57.62
N LEU A 267 16.18 6.29 -58.42
CA LEU A 267 16.29 7.71 -58.04
C LEU A 267 15.17 8.16 -57.08
N GLY A 268 14.07 7.39 -56.98
CA GLY A 268 13.01 7.70 -56.01
C GLY A 268 13.43 7.31 -54.60
N ASN A 269 13.49 8.30 -53.68
CA ASN A 269 13.76 8.05 -52.28
C ASN A 269 12.48 7.55 -51.58
N ASN A 270 12.51 6.29 -51.10
CA ASN A 270 11.40 5.69 -50.32
C ASN A 270 11.43 6.04 -48.85
N VAL A 271 12.48 6.70 -48.35
CA VAL A 271 12.60 7.16 -46.98
C VAL A 271 12.75 8.69 -46.99
N ARG A 272 11.83 9.39 -46.32
CA ARG A 272 11.83 10.85 -46.31
C ARG A 272 11.70 11.34 -44.86
N LEU A 273 12.48 12.36 -44.52
CA LEU A 273 12.30 13.12 -43.29
C LEU A 273 11.13 14.09 -43.49
N ILE A 274 10.03 13.87 -42.77
CA ILE A 274 8.82 14.68 -42.84
C ILE A 274 8.96 15.88 -41.89
N ASP A 275 9.18 15.57 -40.59
CA ASP A 275 9.33 16.60 -39.57
C ASP A 275 10.67 16.44 -38.85
N LYS A 276 11.38 17.56 -38.73
CA LYS A 276 12.59 17.63 -37.93
C LYS A 276 12.24 17.62 -36.44
N ALA A 277 13.05 16.96 -35.65
CA ALA A 277 12.96 17.00 -34.20
C ALA A 277 13.12 18.46 -33.70
N ALA A 278 12.13 18.96 -32.99
CA ALA A 278 12.19 20.25 -32.34
C ALA A 278 12.92 20.15 -30.99
N ILE A 279 13.49 21.27 -30.52
CA ILE A 279 14.10 21.34 -29.19
C ILE A 279 13.01 21.17 -28.14
N ALA A 280 13.20 20.20 -27.23
CA ALA A 280 12.22 19.90 -26.18
C ALA A 280 12.02 21.08 -25.24
N GLY A 281 10.76 21.56 -25.11
CA GLY A 281 10.42 22.66 -24.22
C GLY A 281 10.35 22.29 -22.74
N VAL A 282 9.97 21.05 -22.43
CA VAL A 282 9.81 20.53 -21.05
C VAL A 282 10.54 19.22 -20.87
N PRO A 283 11.05 18.93 -19.66
CA PRO A 283 11.68 17.63 -19.40
C PRO A 283 10.64 16.49 -19.44
N TYR A 284 11.01 15.39 -20.06
CA TYR A 284 10.21 14.18 -20.12
C TYR A 284 10.26 13.38 -18.79
N ARG A 285 11.40 13.41 -18.08
CA ARG A 285 11.61 12.78 -16.75
C ARG A 285 12.34 13.76 -15.84
N PRO A 286 12.15 13.67 -14.49
CA PRO A 286 11.17 12.84 -13.80
C PRO A 286 9.73 13.35 -14.00
N ASN A 287 8.77 12.42 -14.02
CA ASN A 287 7.36 12.79 -13.97
C ASN A 287 7.00 13.17 -12.52
N LYS A 288 7.09 14.46 -12.21
CA LYS A 288 6.91 15.01 -10.85
C LYS A 288 5.56 14.60 -10.23
N LEU A 289 4.50 14.62 -11.04
CA LEU A 289 3.15 14.26 -10.57
C LEU A 289 3.05 12.77 -10.23
N LEU A 290 3.58 11.89 -11.10
CA LEU A 290 3.57 10.46 -10.87
C LEU A 290 4.36 10.08 -9.61
N ASN A 291 5.56 10.63 -9.43
CA ASN A 291 6.37 10.38 -8.24
C ASN A 291 5.66 10.86 -6.96
N LEU A 292 4.96 11.99 -7.02
CA LEU A 292 4.16 12.50 -5.90
C LEU A 292 3.01 11.55 -5.55
N LEU A 293 2.28 11.07 -6.57
CA LEU A 293 1.18 10.10 -6.38
C LEU A 293 1.69 8.78 -5.79
N ILE A 294 2.85 8.30 -6.26
CA ILE A 294 3.50 7.11 -5.69
C ILE A 294 3.88 7.37 -4.22
N GLY A 295 4.42 8.56 -3.91
CA GLY A 295 4.74 8.97 -2.54
C GLY A 295 3.53 8.96 -1.61
N VAL A 296 2.39 9.51 -2.06
CA VAL A 296 1.12 9.50 -1.29
C VAL A 296 0.62 8.07 -1.09
N GLY A 297 0.61 7.25 -2.15
CA GLY A 297 0.17 5.85 -2.08
C GLY A 297 1.04 5.01 -1.14
N ALA A 298 2.36 5.13 -1.25
CA ALA A 298 3.31 4.46 -0.37
C ALA A 298 3.15 4.90 1.09
N GLY A 299 2.99 6.22 1.32
CA GLY A 299 2.75 6.77 2.65
C GLY A 299 1.45 6.27 3.28
N PHE A 300 0.40 6.12 2.48
CA PHE A 300 -0.88 5.55 2.93
C PHE A 300 -0.73 4.09 3.37
N VAL A 301 -0.10 3.25 2.54
CA VAL A 301 0.12 1.82 2.86
C VAL A 301 1.01 1.66 4.10
N LEU A 302 2.14 2.38 4.16
CA LEU A 302 3.06 2.35 5.30
C LEU A 302 2.40 2.89 6.57
N GLY A 303 1.58 3.93 6.46
CA GLY A 303 0.82 4.50 7.57
C GLY A 303 -0.16 3.52 8.17
N ILE A 304 -0.93 2.81 7.36
CA ILE A 304 -1.84 1.75 7.83
C ILE A 304 -1.06 0.63 8.50
N LEU A 305 0.01 0.16 7.88
CA LEU A 305 0.86 -0.90 8.44
C LEU A 305 1.43 -0.50 9.81
N PHE A 306 1.88 0.74 9.93
CA PHE A 306 2.40 1.29 11.20
C PHE A 306 1.29 1.40 12.27
N ILE A 307 0.09 1.82 11.89
CA ILE A 307 -1.08 1.84 12.81
C ILE A 307 -1.38 0.42 13.30
N CYS A 308 -1.40 -0.58 12.40
CA CYS A 308 -1.63 -1.97 12.76
C CYS A 308 -0.55 -2.51 13.72
N LEU A 309 0.72 -2.19 13.49
CA LEU A 309 1.81 -2.59 14.39
C LEU A 309 1.67 -1.98 15.78
N VAL A 310 1.35 -0.69 15.87
CA VAL A 310 1.15 -0.01 17.16
C VAL A 310 -0.09 -0.54 17.87
N GLU A 311 -1.18 -0.82 17.17
CA GLU A 311 -2.39 -1.38 17.77
C GLU A 311 -2.18 -2.83 18.22
N TYR A 312 -1.48 -3.64 17.46
CA TYR A 312 -1.08 -5.00 17.85
C TYR A 312 -0.21 -5.02 19.13
N SER A 313 0.63 -4.01 19.30
CA SER A 313 1.47 -3.86 20.49
C SER A 313 0.73 -3.31 21.71
N ASP A 314 -0.46 -2.73 21.52
CA ASP A 314 -1.25 -2.13 22.57
C ASP A 314 -2.00 -3.21 23.38
N ARG A 315 -1.58 -3.41 24.64
CA ARG A 315 -2.11 -4.42 25.55
C ARG A 315 -3.12 -3.85 26.54
N SER A 316 -3.56 -2.62 26.33
CA SER A 316 -4.49 -1.97 27.25
C SER A 316 -5.86 -2.64 27.25
N ILE A 317 -6.51 -2.62 28.41
CA ILE A 317 -7.86 -3.14 28.59
C ILE A 317 -8.86 -2.03 28.25
N ARG A 318 -9.82 -2.32 27.35
CA ARG A 318 -10.78 -1.33 26.82
C ARG A 318 -12.23 -1.77 26.85
N SER A 319 -12.47 -3.07 26.92
CA SER A 319 -13.82 -3.64 26.86
C SER A 319 -14.06 -4.68 27.94
N ASP A 320 -15.31 -5.05 28.11
CA ASP A 320 -15.71 -6.18 28.95
C ASP A 320 -15.20 -7.52 28.38
N GLU A 321 -15.08 -7.64 27.05
CA GLU A 321 -14.45 -8.78 26.38
C GLU A 321 -12.98 -8.89 26.78
N ASP A 322 -12.23 -7.79 26.79
CA ASP A 322 -10.85 -7.77 27.25
C ASP A 322 -10.71 -8.30 28.70
N LEU A 323 -11.65 -7.98 29.58
CA LEU A 323 -11.67 -8.51 30.95
C LEU A 323 -11.91 -10.01 30.97
N ARG A 324 -12.83 -10.51 30.16
CA ARG A 324 -13.17 -11.94 30.09
C ARG A 324 -12.04 -12.73 29.42
N GLU A 325 -11.61 -12.31 28.24
CA GLU A 325 -10.64 -13.07 27.45
C GLU A 325 -9.20 -12.93 27.97
N LYS A 326 -8.78 -11.69 28.27
CA LYS A 326 -7.41 -11.43 28.71
C LYS A 326 -7.19 -11.74 30.19
N LEU A 327 -8.18 -11.51 31.05
CA LEU A 327 -8.01 -11.64 32.51
C LEU A 327 -8.79 -12.79 33.15
N ASN A 328 -9.69 -13.43 32.40
CA ASN A 328 -10.63 -14.43 32.91
C ASN A 328 -11.40 -13.91 34.15
N LEU A 329 -11.98 -12.71 34.00
CA LEU A 329 -12.78 -12.06 35.04
C LEU A 329 -14.20 -11.81 34.54
N SER A 330 -15.19 -12.02 35.44
CA SER A 330 -16.56 -11.58 35.22
C SER A 330 -16.61 -10.05 35.22
N PHE A 331 -17.27 -9.47 34.22
CA PHE A 331 -17.47 -8.03 34.17
C PHE A 331 -18.57 -7.58 35.11
N LEU A 332 -18.27 -6.64 36.00
CA LEU A 332 -19.22 -6.08 36.98
C LEU A 332 -19.81 -4.75 36.53
N GLY A 333 -19.08 -3.98 35.73
CA GLY A 333 -19.57 -2.70 35.25
C GLY A 333 -18.47 -1.70 34.91
N PHE A 334 -18.89 -0.54 34.39
CA PHE A 334 -18.02 0.61 34.11
C PHE A 334 -18.22 1.73 35.11
N VAL A 335 -17.14 2.44 35.43
CA VAL A 335 -17.19 3.69 36.20
C VAL A 335 -16.75 4.82 35.29
N PRO A 336 -17.66 5.73 34.91
CA PRO A 336 -17.35 6.81 33.97
C PRO A 336 -16.39 7.84 34.54
N VAL A 337 -15.65 8.53 33.65
CA VAL A 337 -14.91 9.74 34.05
C VAL A 337 -15.89 10.87 34.36
N VAL A 338 -15.78 11.41 35.55
CA VAL A 338 -16.49 12.63 35.92
C VAL A 338 -15.58 13.81 35.63
N LYS A 339 -15.99 14.71 34.71
CA LYS A 339 -15.27 15.95 34.40
C LYS A 339 -15.57 16.97 35.48
N ILE A 340 -14.69 17.10 36.48
CA ILE A 340 -14.80 18.05 37.57
C ILE A 340 -13.62 19.02 37.52
N LYS A 341 -13.85 20.28 37.89
CA LYS A 341 -12.79 21.30 37.98
C LYS A 341 -11.68 20.82 38.91
N LYS A 342 -10.42 21.12 38.58
CA LYS A 342 -9.22 20.55 39.21
C LYS A 342 -9.19 20.67 40.76
N LYS A 343 -9.80 21.72 41.33
CA LYS A 343 -9.96 21.92 42.79
C LYS A 343 -11.02 21.03 43.44
N GLU A 344 -11.99 20.50 42.67
CA GLU A 344 -13.10 19.67 43.17
C GLU A 344 -12.91 18.19 42.91
N ARG A 345 -11.84 17.77 42.23
CA ARG A 345 -11.57 16.35 41.87
C ARG A 345 -11.45 15.43 43.09
N GLU A 346 -11.04 15.94 44.22
CA GLU A 346 -10.94 15.16 45.46
C GLU A 346 -12.31 14.82 46.07
N TYR A 347 -13.38 15.50 45.63
CA TYR A 347 -14.73 15.39 46.19
C TYR A 347 -15.78 14.93 45.17
N ALA A 348 -15.34 14.33 44.05
CA ALA A 348 -16.24 13.80 43.03
C ALA A 348 -16.89 12.51 43.50
N THR A 349 -17.76 12.62 44.44
CA THR A 349 -18.51 11.50 44.99
C THR A 349 -19.98 11.63 44.62
N MET A 350 -20.72 10.54 44.78
CA MET A 350 -22.20 10.55 44.72
C MET A 350 -22.81 11.48 45.76
N LEU A 351 -22.00 11.98 46.70
CA LEU A 351 -22.39 12.92 47.75
C LEU A 351 -22.76 14.33 47.24
N LYS A 352 -22.28 14.71 46.06
CA LYS A 352 -22.54 16.06 45.51
C LYS A 352 -23.53 16.00 44.36
N GLY A 353 -24.82 15.86 44.69
CA GLY A 353 -25.95 16.30 43.89
C GLY A 353 -25.99 15.95 42.38
N ASP A 354 -27.02 16.33 41.74
CA ASP A 354 -27.58 16.04 40.40
C ASP A 354 -26.66 15.95 39.19
N ASN A 355 -25.42 16.37 39.24
CA ASN A 355 -24.51 16.35 38.08
C ASN A 355 -23.85 15.02 37.77
N ASN A 356 -24.01 13.97 38.60
CA ASN A 356 -23.34 12.69 38.49
C ASN A 356 -24.29 11.50 38.36
N PHE A 357 -25.49 11.71 37.80
CA PHE A 357 -26.51 10.67 37.65
C PHE A 357 -25.97 9.38 37.02
N LEU A 358 -25.20 9.49 35.94
CA LEU A 358 -24.61 8.32 35.26
C LEU A 358 -23.66 7.55 36.18
N LEU A 359 -22.79 8.23 36.93
CA LEU A 359 -21.91 7.59 37.89
C LEU A 359 -22.71 6.86 38.97
N ALA A 360 -23.74 7.52 39.53
CA ALA A 360 -24.58 6.97 40.57
C ALA A 360 -25.28 5.68 40.08
N GLU A 361 -25.89 5.69 38.90
CA GLU A 361 -26.55 4.52 38.35
C GLU A 361 -25.56 3.36 38.06
N GLN A 362 -24.39 3.66 37.51
CA GLN A 362 -23.39 2.62 37.27
C GLN A 362 -22.91 1.98 38.57
N VAL A 363 -22.66 2.78 39.61
CA VAL A 363 -22.22 2.25 40.91
C VAL A 363 -23.35 1.46 41.58
N ARG A 364 -24.63 1.86 41.47
CA ARG A 364 -25.78 1.10 41.97
C ARG A 364 -25.92 -0.27 41.23
N ASN A 365 -25.72 -0.28 39.92
CA ASN A 365 -25.73 -1.51 39.13
C ASN A 365 -24.59 -2.46 39.58
N ILE A 366 -23.37 -1.92 39.73
CA ILE A 366 -22.24 -2.68 40.25
C ILE A 366 -22.52 -3.22 41.67
N ARG A 367 -23.07 -2.41 42.57
CA ARG A 367 -23.51 -2.88 43.89
C ARG A 367 -24.48 -4.04 43.78
N THR A 368 -25.46 -3.97 42.89
CA THR A 368 -26.44 -5.06 42.68
C THR A 368 -25.73 -6.34 42.18
N MET A 369 -24.84 -6.25 41.22
CA MET A 369 -24.04 -7.37 40.75
C MET A 369 -23.15 -7.96 41.84
N LEU A 370 -22.54 -7.10 42.68
CA LEU A 370 -21.74 -7.53 43.82
C LEU A 370 -22.58 -8.24 44.88
N ASN A 371 -23.79 -7.77 45.15
CA ASN A 371 -24.70 -8.47 46.07
C ASN A 371 -25.02 -9.91 45.64
N PHE A 372 -25.14 -10.14 44.33
CA PHE A 372 -25.26 -11.51 43.80
C PHE A 372 -23.95 -12.31 43.92
N ALA A 373 -22.79 -11.67 43.64
CA ALA A 373 -21.48 -12.35 43.69
C ALA A 373 -21.01 -12.66 45.11
N LEU A 374 -21.44 -11.88 46.14
CA LEU A 374 -21.11 -12.09 47.53
C LEU A 374 -21.86 -13.28 48.14
N SER A 375 -22.91 -13.83 47.45
CA SER A 375 -23.72 -14.98 47.86
C SER A 375 -24.08 -15.04 49.38
N GLU A 376 -24.68 -16.05 49.86
CA GLU A 376 -25.42 -16.32 51.11
C GLU A 376 -25.00 -15.59 52.39
N ASN A 377 -23.70 -15.26 52.60
CA ASN A 377 -23.24 -14.44 53.74
C ASN A 377 -22.99 -12.99 53.31
N ARG A 378 -24.02 -12.16 53.35
CA ARG A 378 -24.00 -10.74 52.97
C ARG A 378 -23.03 -9.87 53.81
N LYS A 379 -22.45 -10.42 54.86
CA LYS A 379 -21.50 -9.74 55.76
C LYS A 379 -20.02 -9.99 55.43
N ASP A 380 -19.72 -10.75 54.37
CA ASP A 380 -18.33 -11.03 54.00
C ASP A 380 -17.60 -9.73 53.59
N PRO A 381 -16.48 -9.39 54.25
CA PRO A 381 -15.66 -8.28 53.86
C PRO A 381 -14.99 -8.53 52.51
N PHE A 382 -14.74 -7.47 51.74
CA PHE A 382 -14.03 -7.58 50.49
C PHE A 382 -13.06 -6.41 50.24
N LEU A 383 -12.03 -6.72 49.48
CA LEU A 383 -10.97 -5.80 49.10
C LEU A 383 -11.29 -5.11 47.79
N ILE A 384 -10.92 -3.87 47.64
CA ILE A 384 -10.85 -3.16 46.38
C ILE A 384 -9.39 -3.03 46.01
N VAL A 385 -9.00 -3.71 44.91
CA VAL A 385 -7.61 -3.87 44.47
C VAL A 385 -7.42 -3.48 43.02
N SER A 386 -6.21 -3.16 42.63
CA SER A 386 -5.82 -2.96 41.23
C SER A 386 -4.33 -3.27 41.04
N SER A 387 -3.87 -3.31 39.78
CA SER A 387 -2.46 -3.59 39.46
C SER A 387 -1.52 -2.49 39.91
N LEU A 388 -1.84 -1.25 39.54
CA LEU A 388 -1.00 -0.06 39.74
C LEU A 388 -1.75 1.08 40.44
N GLN A 389 -0.97 2.08 40.79
CA GLN A 389 -1.56 3.31 41.38
C GLN A 389 -2.29 4.13 40.29
N GLY A 390 -3.33 4.89 40.72
CA GLY A 390 -4.05 5.79 39.81
C GLY A 390 -5.12 5.11 38.97
N GLU A 391 -5.44 3.83 39.19
CA GLU A 391 -6.48 3.10 38.48
C GLU A 391 -7.91 3.34 38.97
N GLY A 392 -8.08 4.16 40.02
CA GLY A 392 -9.39 4.62 40.47
C GLY A 392 -9.96 3.88 41.68
N LYS A 393 -9.18 3.03 42.38
CA LYS A 393 -9.62 2.25 43.55
C LYS A 393 -10.35 3.04 44.62
N SER A 394 -9.67 4.01 45.21
CA SER A 394 -10.23 4.81 46.31
C SER A 394 -11.48 5.61 45.90
N HIS A 395 -11.49 6.13 44.66
CA HIS A 395 -12.66 6.80 44.13
C HIS A 395 -13.84 5.84 43.97
N PHE A 396 -13.59 4.63 43.48
CA PHE A 396 -14.61 3.59 43.38
C PHE A 396 -15.06 3.10 44.77
N ALA A 397 -14.13 2.87 45.72
CA ALA A 397 -14.42 2.42 47.06
C ALA A 397 -15.37 3.40 47.81
N VAL A 398 -15.11 4.69 47.72
CA VAL A 398 -15.96 5.73 48.28
C VAL A 398 -17.37 5.69 47.69
N ASN A 399 -17.49 5.72 46.35
CA ASN A 399 -18.80 5.74 45.70
C ASN A 399 -19.60 4.45 45.95
N LEU A 400 -18.92 3.31 45.97
CA LEU A 400 -19.54 2.01 46.29
C LEU A 400 -20.04 1.97 47.73
N SER A 401 -19.26 2.47 48.68
CA SER A 401 -19.65 2.54 50.11
C SER A 401 -20.87 3.44 50.33
N VAL A 402 -20.94 4.58 49.65
CA VAL A 402 -22.13 5.43 49.65
C VAL A 402 -23.33 4.69 49.06
N ALA A 403 -23.14 3.96 47.95
CA ALA A 403 -24.23 3.21 47.35
C ALA A 403 -24.77 2.08 48.23
N PHE A 404 -23.90 1.43 49.01
CA PHE A 404 -24.30 0.43 49.98
C PHE A 404 -25.05 1.05 51.18
N SER A 405 -24.57 2.18 51.72
CA SER A 405 -25.21 2.85 52.85
C SER A 405 -26.63 3.35 52.54
N GLN A 406 -26.90 3.74 51.31
CA GLN A 406 -28.25 4.11 50.83
C GLN A 406 -29.29 2.96 50.92
N THR A 407 -28.87 1.73 51.15
CA THR A 407 -29.76 0.58 51.38
C THR A 407 -30.05 0.30 52.85
N GLN A 408 -29.88 1.30 53.70
CA GLN A 408 -30.05 1.25 55.17
C GLN A 408 -29.13 0.23 55.87
N LYS A 409 -28.03 -0.14 55.24
CA LYS A 409 -27.01 -1.03 55.82
C LYS A 409 -25.93 -0.17 56.49
N LYS A 410 -25.46 -0.63 57.67
CA LYS A 410 -24.27 -0.07 58.30
C LYS A 410 -23.03 -0.47 57.53
N VAL A 411 -22.37 0.47 56.89
CA VAL A 411 -21.19 0.24 56.03
C VAL A 411 -19.94 0.79 56.71
N LEU A 412 -18.91 -0.04 56.83
CA LEU A 412 -17.57 0.37 57.22
C LEU A 412 -16.67 0.43 56.00
N LEU A 413 -16.15 1.61 55.66
CA LEU A 413 -15.09 1.78 54.68
C LEU A 413 -13.75 1.96 55.38
N VAL A 414 -12.78 1.11 55.11
CA VAL A 414 -11.46 1.13 55.74
C VAL A 414 -10.40 1.62 54.75
N ASP A 415 -9.61 2.60 55.16
CA ASP A 415 -8.43 3.06 54.43
C ASP A 415 -7.25 2.09 54.71
N GLY A 416 -7.15 1.06 53.87
CA GLY A 416 -6.10 0.03 53.93
C GLY A 416 -4.78 0.47 53.32
N ASP A 417 -4.72 1.64 52.66
CA ASP A 417 -3.50 2.21 52.08
C ASP A 417 -2.84 3.20 53.04
N SER A 418 -2.21 2.69 54.09
CA SER A 418 -1.49 3.56 55.07
C SER A 418 -0.25 4.23 54.49
N ARG A 419 0.19 3.89 53.27
CA ARG A 419 1.28 4.56 52.57
C ARG A 419 0.84 5.86 51.89
N ARG A 420 -0.39 5.86 51.35
CA ARG A 420 -0.99 6.98 50.63
C ARG A 420 -2.46 7.14 50.97
N SER A 421 -2.72 7.31 52.23
CA SER A 421 -4.07 7.55 52.78
C SER A 421 -4.77 8.71 52.08
N ARG A 422 -6.03 8.49 51.68
CA ARG A 422 -6.84 9.49 50.96
C ARG A 422 -8.25 9.64 51.52
N LEU A 423 -8.81 8.66 52.17
CA LEU A 423 -10.21 8.67 52.60
C LEU A 423 -10.49 9.83 53.58
N HIS A 424 -9.55 10.13 54.50
CA HIS A 424 -9.67 11.26 55.43
C HIS A 424 -9.85 12.61 54.71
N LYS A 425 -9.17 12.80 53.54
CA LYS A 425 -9.31 14.04 52.75
C LYS A 425 -10.65 14.09 52.02
N VAL A 426 -11.11 12.96 51.48
CA VAL A 426 -12.38 12.87 50.77
C VAL A 426 -13.56 13.21 51.67
N PHE A 427 -13.55 12.69 52.91
CA PHE A 427 -14.63 12.88 53.86
C PHE A 427 -14.37 14.03 54.85
N ARG A 428 -13.24 14.76 54.73
CA ARG A 428 -12.83 15.86 55.63
C ARG A 428 -12.75 15.42 57.10
N LEU A 429 -12.24 14.23 57.32
CA LEU A 429 -12.07 13.60 58.62
C LEU A 429 -10.63 13.75 59.13
N SER A 430 -10.44 13.64 60.47
CA SER A 430 -9.10 13.58 61.04
C SER A 430 -8.41 12.27 60.67
N ASN A 431 -7.10 12.34 60.45
CA ASN A 431 -6.24 11.14 60.24
C ASN A 431 -5.27 10.90 61.40
N GLU A 432 -5.48 11.58 62.55
CA GLU A 432 -4.64 11.37 63.73
C GLU A 432 -4.88 10.02 64.37
N LYS A 433 -6.14 9.55 64.32
CA LYS A 433 -6.58 8.24 64.81
C LYS A 433 -7.13 7.44 63.67
N GLY A 434 -6.79 6.17 63.64
CA GLY A 434 -7.23 5.25 62.60
C GLY A 434 -6.58 3.85 62.72
N LEU A 435 -6.58 3.10 61.66
CA LEU A 435 -6.12 1.70 61.59
C LEU A 435 -4.73 1.49 62.24
N THR A 436 -3.78 2.35 61.94
CA THR A 436 -2.39 2.22 62.42
C THR A 436 -2.20 2.54 63.91
N ASN A 437 -3.18 3.12 64.57
CA ASN A 437 -3.12 3.42 65.96
C ASN A 437 -3.37 2.22 66.85
N PHE A 438 -4.03 1.15 66.34
CA PHE A 438 -4.26 -0.12 67.09
C PHE A 438 -2.98 -0.81 67.53
N TRP A 439 -1.89 -0.56 66.89
CA TRP A 439 -0.61 -1.17 67.25
C TRP A 439 0.15 -0.36 68.33
N LYS A 440 -0.33 0.84 68.65
CA LYS A 440 0.29 1.72 69.64
C LYS A 440 -0.46 1.70 70.98
N GLU A 441 -1.75 1.39 70.96
CA GLU A 441 -2.65 1.44 72.13
C GLU A 441 -2.96 0.02 72.61
N ASP A 442 -3.37 -0.11 73.90
CA ASP A 442 -3.71 -1.40 74.51
C ASP A 442 -4.86 -2.11 73.76
N LYS A 443 -4.65 -3.38 73.54
CA LYS A 443 -5.32 -4.29 72.56
C LYS A 443 -6.78 -4.64 72.85
N ASN A 444 -7.58 -3.74 73.44
CA ASN A 444 -8.98 -4.00 73.74
C ASN A 444 -9.90 -3.70 72.56
N ILE A 445 -10.96 -4.52 72.37
CA ILE A 445 -11.98 -4.41 71.33
C ILE A 445 -12.65 -3.04 71.33
N SER A 446 -12.82 -2.41 72.49
CA SER A 446 -13.35 -1.04 72.68
C SER A 446 -12.49 0.05 71.96
N SER A 447 -11.21 -0.23 71.70
CA SER A 447 -10.33 0.67 70.97
C SER A 447 -10.65 0.75 69.49
N PHE A 448 -11.25 -0.27 68.88
CA PHE A 448 -11.61 -0.31 67.45
C PHE A 448 -12.75 0.70 67.20
N GLU A 449 -13.80 0.67 67.96
CA GLU A 449 -14.95 1.58 67.84
C GLU A 449 -14.55 3.06 68.00
N TYR A 450 -13.63 3.32 68.91
CA TYR A 450 -13.15 4.68 69.17
C TYR A 450 -12.41 5.33 67.97
N ASN A 451 -11.83 4.52 67.12
CA ASN A 451 -11.08 4.96 65.95
C ASN A 451 -11.95 5.06 64.68
N VAL A 452 -13.22 4.60 64.73
CA VAL A 452 -14.16 4.77 63.62
C VAL A 452 -14.82 6.15 63.70
N GLN A 453 -14.88 6.80 62.56
CA GLN A 453 -15.47 8.12 62.42
C GLN A 453 -16.78 8.03 61.62
N LYS A 454 -17.82 8.75 62.13
CA LYS A 454 -19.07 8.94 61.37
C LYS A 454 -18.84 9.94 60.25
N THR A 455 -19.54 9.75 59.13
CA THR A 455 -19.55 10.70 58.02
C THR A 455 -20.85 11.47 57.96
N ASP A 456 -20.92 12.48 57.08
CA ASP A 456 -22.16 13.19 56.76
C ASP A 456 -23.17 12.32 56.01
N VAL A 457 -22.77 11.12 55.58
CA VAL A 457 -23.63 10.14 54.93
C VAL A 457 -24.20 9.20 55.94
N GLU A 458 -25.52 9.10 56.00
CA GLU A 458 -26.22 8.19 56.89
C GLU A 458 -25.76 6.72 56.68
N ASN A 459 -25.55 6.02 57.76
CA ASN A 459 -25.10 4.61 57.82
C ASN A 459 -23.70 4.35 57.22
N LEU A 460 -22.90 5.39 56.88
CA LEU A 460 -21.53 5.22 56.41
C LEU A 460 -20.53 5.64 57.48
N PHE A 461 -19.69 4.72 57.87
CA PHE A 461 -18.63 4.86 58.84
C PHE A 461 -17.26 4.65 58.17
N ILE A 462 -16.25 5.38 58.64
CA ILE A 462 -14.91 5.30 58.05
C ILE A 462 -13.87 5.02 59.13
N MET A 463 -13.05 4.02 58.86
CA MET A 463 -11.79 3.82 59.52
C MET A 463 -10.69 4.42 58.65
N THR A 464 -10.17 5.59 59.03
CA THR A 464 -9.02 6.19 58.34
C THR A 464 -7.76 5.37 58.61
N SER A 465 -6.70 5.55 57.81
CA SER A 465 -5.47 4.82 58.03
C SER A 465 -4.75 5.16 59.33
N GLY A 466 -4.98 6.36 59.87
CA GLY A 466 -4.23 6.87 61.00
C GLY A 466 -2.87 7.46 60.60
N THR A 467 -2.01 7.70 61.58
CA THR A 467 -0.66 8.22 61.36
C THR A 467 0.19 7.21 60.57
N ARG A 468 0.94 7.71 59.61
CA ARG A 468 1.77 6.82 58.74
C ARG A 468 2.84 6.08 59.58
N PRO A 469 2.83 4.74 59.60
CA PRO A 469 3.81 3.98 60.33
C PRO A 469 5.12 3.84 59.53
N PRO A 470 6.25 3.53 60.19
CA PRO A 470 7.52 3.27 59.52
C PRO A 470 7.43 2.06 58.57
N ASN A 471 6.85 0.95 59.04
CA ASN A 471 6.72 -0.33 58.33
C ASN A 471 5.25 -0.78 58.25
N PRO A 472 4.45 -0.30 57.28
CA PRO A 472 3.04 -0.67 57.16
C PRO A 472 2.77 -2.16 57.03
N SER A 473 3.61 -2.87 56.24
CA SER A 473 3.42 -4.31 55.98
C SER A 473 3.59 -5.16 57.21
N GLU A 474 4.49 -4.82 58.13
CA GLU A 474 4.68 -5.55 59.40
C GLU A 474 3.45 -5.40 60.28
N LEU A 475 2.84 -4.22 60.36
CA LEU A 475 1.63 -4.00 61.10
C LEU A 475 0.46 -4.87 60.62
N LEU A 476 0.33 -5.00 59.28
CA LEU A 476 -0.73 -5.85 58.68
C LEU A 476 -0.52 -7.35 58.90
N ASN A 477 0.66 -7.78 59.31
CA ASN A 477 0.95 -9.19 59.56
C ASN A 477 0.81 -9.56 61.08
N THR A 478 0.04 -8.81 61.83
CA THR A 478 -0.15 -9.04 63.27
C THR A 478 -1.52 -9.64 63.55
N PRO A 479 -1.69 -10.42 64.66
CA PRO A 479 -2.99 -10.96 65.08
C PRO A 479 -4.06 -9.90 65.39
N VAL A 480 -3.66 -8.65 65.55
CA VAL A 480 -4.58 -7.53 65.80
C VAL A 480 -5.47 -7.28 64.57
N LEU A 481 -4.95 -7.51 63.36
CA LEU A 481 -5.73 -7.35 62.14
C LEU A 481 -6.88 -8.35 62.06
N GLU A 482 -6.65 -9.61 62.47
CA GLU A 482 -7.68 -10.65 62.52
C GLU A 482 -8.82 -10.24 63.46
N LYS A 483 -8.49 -9.84 64.69
CA LYS A 483 -9.47 -9.36 65.65
C LYS A 483 -10.25 -8.14 65.16
N PHE A 484 -9.57 -7.24 64.46
CA PHE A 484 -10.23 -6.08 63.85
C PHE A 484 -11.26 -6.51 62.80
N ILE A 485 -10.92 -7.45 61.95
CA ILE A 485 -11.83 -7.93 60.89
C ILE A 485 -13.03 -8.68 61.51
N GLU A 486 -12.81 -9.54 62.52
CA GLU A 486 -13.88 -10.21 63.24
C GLU A 486 -14.84 -9.19 63.87
N TRP A 487 -14.31 -8.17 64.58
CA TRP A 487 -15.11 -7.09 65.15
C TRP A 487 -15.87 -6.29 64.07
N ALA A 488 -15.22 -5.97 62.95
CA ALA A 488 -15.82 -5.20 61.89
C ALA A 488 -16.99 -5.94 61.22
N VAL A 489 -16.84 -7.22 60.97
CA VAL A 489 -17.89 -8.10 60.39
C VAL A 489 -19.05 -8.30 61.39
N ALA A 490 -18.78 -8.35 62.69
CA ALA A 490 -19.81 -8.43 63.72
C ALA A 490 -20.62 -7.13 63.83
N SER A 491 -19.97 -5.97 63.72
CA SER A 491 -20.54 -4.63 63.96
C SER A 491 -21.19 -3.95 62.77
N TYR A 492 -20.81 -4.35 61.53
CA TYR A 492 -21.26 -3.77 60.27
C TYR A 492 -21.86 -4.80 59.32
N ASP A 493 -22.80 -4.36 58.49
CA ASP A 493 -23.44 -5.20 57.47
C ASP A 493 -22.59 -5.36 56.21
N THR A 494 -21.73 -4.40 55.94
CA THR A 494 -20.81 -4.43 54.80
C THR A 494 -19.49 -3.77 55.21
N VAL A 495 -18.38 -4.49 54.97
CA VAL A 495 -17.02 -3.97 55.22
C VAL A 495 -16.23 -3.95 53.93
N ILE A 496 -15.76 -2.76 53.53
CA ILE A 496 -15.03 -2.52 52.30
C ILE A 496 -13.63 -2.02 52.64
N ILE A 497 -12.59 -2.63 52.10
CA ILE A 497 -11.22 -2.21 52.32
C ILE A 497 -10.65 -1.61 51.04
N ASP A 498 -10.29 -0.34 51.07
CA ASP A 498 -9.53 0.30 49.99
C ASP A 498 -8.05 -0.02 50.15
N CYS A 499 -7.55 -0.92 49.31
CA CYS A 499 -6.18 -1.42 49.38
C CYS A 499 -5.21 -0.64 48.48
N PRO A 500 -3.91 -0.60 48.78
CA PRO A 500 -2.90 -0.17 47.83
C PRO A 500 -2.84 -1.09 46.59
N ALA A 501 -2.13 -0.65 45.53
CA ALA A 501 -1.91 -1.44 44.35
C ALA A 501 -1.10 -2.71 44.65
N VAL A 502 -1.47 -3.84 43.97
CA VAL A 502 -0.92 -5.18 44.27
C VAL A 502 0.54 -5.33 43.88
N LEU A 503 0.99 -4.70 42.76
CA LEU A 503 2.35 -4.91 42.27
C LEU A 503 3.43 -4.16 43.06
N PRO A 504 3.24 -2.89 43.45
CA PRO A 504 4.28 -2.14 44.12
C PRO A 504 4.55 -2.59 45.56
N VAL A 505 3.53 -3.13 46.26
CA VAL A 505 3.61 -3.46 47.69
C VAL A 505 2.83 -4.72 48.03
N SER A 506 3.24 -5.41 49.12
CA SER A 506 2.60 -6.63 49.58
C SER A 506 1.33 -6.42 50.45
N ASP A 507 1.00 -5.18 50.78
CA ASP A 507 -0.05 -4.84 51.75
C ASP A 507 -1.42 -5.45 51.34
N ALA A 508 -1.78 -5.37 50.03
CA ALA A 508 -3.01 -5.98 49.54
C ALA A 508 -3.03 -7.54 49.72
N LEU A 509 -1.88 -8.19 49.61
CA LEU A 509 -1.76 -9.64 49.86
C LEU A 509 -1.87 -9.97 51.32
N LEU A 510 -1.35 -9.12 52.22
CA LEU A 510 -1.48 -9.28 53.68
C LEU A 510 -2.93 -9.13 54.14
N TRP A 511 -3.68 -8.17 53.62
CA TRP A 511 -5.12 -8.08 53.78
C TRP A 511 -5.81 -9.37 53.31
N GLY A 512 -5.36 -9.93 52.17
CA GLY A 512 -5.88 -11.18 51.62
C GLY A 512 -5.64 -12.44 52.45
N LYS A 513 -4.76 -12.37 53.46
CA LYS A 513 -4.60 -13.45 54.43
C LYS A 513 -5.92 -13.70 55.22
N TYR A 514 -6.61 -12.63 55.55
CA TYR A 514 -7.82 -12.66 56.36
C TYR A 514 -9.09 -12.43 55.53
N ILE A 515 -9.03 -11.63 54.46
CA ILE A 515 -10.18 -11.31 53.60
C ILE A 515 -10.00 -12.02 52.23
N LYS A 516 -10.82 -13.03 52.00
CA LYS A 516 -10.69 -13.94 50.87
C LYS A 516 -11.45 -13.50 49.62
N LYS A 517 -12.01 -12.31 49.59
CA LYS A 517 -12.80 -11.77 48.48
C LYS A 517 -12.25 -10.42 48.02
N ALA A 518 -12.15 -10.23 46.69
CA ALA A 518 -11.71 -8.94 46.14
C ALA A 518 -12.45 -8.56 44.86
N VAL A 519 -12.58 -7.25 44.64
CA VAL A 519 -13.00 -6.64 43.37
C VAL A 519 -11.78 -6.04 42.69
N PHE A 520 -11.56 -6.40 41.43
CA PHE A 520 -10.38 -5.97 40.70
C PHE A 520 -10.71 -4.78 39.80
N ILE A 521 -9.97 -3.68 39.95
CA ILE A 521 -10.17 -2.43 39.18
C ILE A 521 -9.10 -2.33 38.10
N VAL A 522 -9.52 -2.03 36.88
CA VAL A 522 -8.66 -1.67 35.76
C VAL A 522 -9.03 -0.28 35.25
N LYS A 523 -8.05 0.48 34.82
CA LYS A 523 -8.26 1.76 34.20
C LYS A 523 -8.44 1.61 32.70
N TYR A 524 -9.52 2.16 32.15
CA TYR A 524 -9.82 2.16 30.72
C TYR A 524 -8.64 2.65 29.88
N SER A 525 -8.28 1.89 28.83
CA SER A 525 -7.23 2.22 27.85
C SER A 525 -5.85 2.58 28.45
N SER A 526 -5.57 2.13 29.69
CA SER A 526 -4.33 2.45 30.41
C SER A 526 -3.73 1.25 31.14
N THR A 527 -4.55 0.38 31.73
CA THR A 527 -4.04 -0.81 32.44
C THR A 527 -3.53 -1.83 31.42
N ASP A 528 -2.25 -2.20 31.56
CA ASP A 528 -1.62 -3.27 30.76
C ASP A 528 -2.13 -4.64 31.23
N SER A 529 -2.61 -5.45 30.28
CA SER A 529 -3.18 -6.77 30.56
C SER A 529 -2.17 -7.76 31.18
N LYS A 530 -0.88 -7.64 30.87
CA LYS A 530 0.15 -8.50 31.50
C LYS A 530 0.35 -8.15 32.98
N LEU A 531 0.39 -6.86 33.32
CA LEU A 531 0.49 -6.42 34.70
C LEU A 531 -0.75 -6.79 35.49
N ALA A 532 -1.92 -6.68 34.85
CA ALA A 532 -3.17 -7.12 35.46
C ALA A 532 -3.17 -8.63 35.73
N LYS A 533 -2.74 -9.46 34.77
CA LYS A 533 -2.58 -10.92 34.97
C LYS A 533 -1.65 -11.25 36.13
N LEU A 534 -0.47 -10.64 36.16
CA LEU A 534 0.50 -10.85 37.24
C LEU A 534 -0.08 -10.48 38.61
N SER A 535 -0.88 -9.42 38.71
CA SER A 535 -1.56 -9.02 39.93
C SER A 535 -2.60 -10.04 40.36
N LEU A 536 -3.40 -10.53 39.43
CA LEU A 536 -4.41 -11.57 39.68
C LEU A 536 -3.80 -12.89 40.11
N GLU A 537 -2.69 -13.28 39.50
CA GLU A 537 -1.94 -14.47 39.91
C GLU A 537 -1.45 -14.35 41.35
N LYS A 538 -0.85 -13.22 41.73
CA LYS A 538 -0.43 -12.98 43.13
C LYS A 538 -1.60 -13.09 44.12
N LEU A 539 -2.76 -12.49 43.76
CA LEU A 539 -3.96 -12.53 44.62
C LEU A 539 -4.52 -13.96 44.73
N ARG A 540 -4.59 -14.69 43.63
CA ARG A 540 -5.07 -16.08 43.60
C ARG A 540 -4.15 -17.00 44.40
N ASN A 541 -2.82 -16.80 44.32
CA ASN A 541 -1.83 -17.61 45.07
C ASN A 541 -1.97 -17.50 46.57
N VAL A 542 -2.51 -16.39 47.08
CA VAL A 542 -2.82 -16.24 48.53
C VAL A 542 -4.28 -16.62 48.87
N GLY A 543 -4.99 -17.24 47.91
CA GLY A 543 -6.35 -17.75 48.11
C GLY A 543 -7.45 -16.68 48.04
N ILE A 544 -7.22 -15.53 47.41
CA ILE A 544 -8.23 -14.48 47.21
C ILE A 544 -9.11 -14.84 46.02
N LYS A 545 -10.40 -14.96 46.21
CA LYS A 545 -11.41 -15.09 45.16
C LYS A 545 -11.74 -13.72 44.58
N ILE A 546 -11.51 -13.53 43.29
CA ILE A 546 -11.89 -12.31 42.61
C ILE A 546 -13.36 -12.39 42.21
N LEU A 547 -14.18 -11.48 42.74
CA LEU A 547 -15.62 -11.42 42.49
C LEU A 547 -15.94 -10.95 41.07
N GLY A 548 -15.06 -10.15 40.49
CA GLY A 548 -15.13 -9.68 39.13
C GLY A 548 -14.25 -8.46 38.89
N GLY A 549 -14.26 -7.98 37.65
CA GLY A 549 -13.50 -6.82 37.20
C GLY A 549 -14.39 -5.62 36.89
N ILE A 550 -13.86 -4.43 37.17
CA ILE A 550 -14.51 -3.14 36.91
C ILE A 550 -13.58 -2.30 36.04
N ILE A 551 -14.13 -1.69 34.99
CA ILE A 551 -13.40 -0.74 34.15
C ILE A 551 -13.68 0.67 34.65
N ALA A 552 -12.69 1.28 35.29
CA ALA A 552 -12.77 2.62 35.82
C ALA A 552 -12.25 3.69 34.85
N GLN A 553 -12.68 4.92 35.04
CA GLN A 553 -12.30 6.10 34.25
C GLN A 553 -12.64 5.94 32.76
N TYR A 554 -13.81 5.37 32.50
CA TYR A 554 -14.30 5.17 31.15
C TYR A 554 -14.73 6.50 30.51
N GLU A 555 -14.17 6.84 29.33
CA GLU A 555 -14.50 8.06 28.61
C GLU A 555 -15.63 7.85 27.62
N LYS A 556 -16.59 8.81 27.53
CA LYS A 556 -17.73 8.75 26.59
C LYS A 556 -17.34 8.55 25.13
N SER A 557 -16.14 8.99 24.72
CA SER A 557 -15.64 8.80 23.34
C SER A 557 -15.41 7.32 22.99
N GLY A 558 -15.17 6.46 23.97
CA GLY A 558 -15.05 5.01 23.78
C GLY A 558 -16.38 4.30 23.52
N PHE A 559 -17.52 4.92 23.82
CA PHE A 559 -18.86 4.34 23.64
C PHE A 559 -19.26 4.13 22.18
N LYS A 560 -18.73 4.92 21.24
CA LYS A 560 -19.08 4.83 19.82
C LYS A 560 -18.62 3.53 19.15
N TYR A 561 -17.71 2.79 19.76
CA TYR A 561 -16.99 1.70 19.12
C TYR A 561 -17.01 0.37 19.89
N SER A 562 -17.83 0.25 20.93
CA SER A 562 -18.04 -1.03 21.59
C SER A 562 -18.93 -1.93 20.71
N LYS A 563 -18.44 -3.13 20.38
CA LYS A 563 -19.07 -4.14 19.53
C LYS A 563 -20.47 -4.56 20.05
N TYR A 564 -20.71 -4.39 21.34
CA TYR A 564 -22.00 -4.66 21.95
C TYR A 564 -22.72 -3.36 22.29
N GLY A 565 -23.75 -3.09 21.52
CA GLY A 565 -24.70 -1.97 21.69
C GLY A 565 -25.49 -1.96 23.01
N TYR A 566 -24.96 -2.53 24.10
CA TYR A 566 -25.58 -2.51 25.43
C TYR A 566 -25.87 -1.07 25.90
N TYR A 567 -25.14 -0.10 25.35
CA TYR A 567 -25.30 1.32 25.68
C TYR A 567 -25.92 2.18 24.56
N LYS A 568 -26.30 1.59 23.42
CA LYS A 568 -27.10 2.32 22.41
C LYS A 568 -28.46 2.73 22.98
N ASN A 569 -28.93 2.01 24.00
CA ASN A 569 -30.15 2.31 24.73
C ASN A 569 -29.99 3.40 25.82
N TYR A 570 -28.78 3.92 26.07
CA TYR A 570 -28.62 5.04 27.00
C TYR A 570 -29.13 6.39 26.48
N SER A 571 -29.36 6.55 25.18
CA SER A 571 -30.13 7.67 24.66
C SER A 571 -31.58 7.64 25.15
N TYR A 572 -32.11 6.45 25.41
CA TYR A 572 -33.44 6.27 26.02
C TYR A 572 -33.53 6.82 27.46
N TYR A 573 -32.45 6.76 28.24
CA TYR A 573 -32.43 7.31 29.61
C TYR A 573 -32.38 8.85 29.66
N ASN A 574 -31.87 9.51 28.63
CA ASN A 574 -31.94 10.96 28.55
C ASN A 574 -33.37 11.47 28.26
N SER A 575 -34.19 10.68 27.60
CA SER A 575 -35.60 11.05 27.38
C SER A 575 -36.45 11.03 28.65
N TYR A 576 -36.10 10.22 29.66
CA TYR A 576 -36.77 10.24 30.98
C TYR A 576 -36.43 11.45 31.83
N LYS A 577 -35.48 12.29 31.43
CA LYS A 577 -35.06 13.49 32.15
C LYS A 577 -35.76 14.77 31.67
N GLU A 578 -36.33 14.74 30.47
CA GLU A 578 -37.05 15.87 29.87
C GLU A 578 -38.54 15.92 30.28
N ASP A 579 -39.04 14.88 30.96
CA ASP A 579 -40.44 14.78 31.42
C ASP A 579 -40.62 15.08 32.93
N LYS A 580 -39.68 15.79 33.56
CA LYS A 580 -39.86 16.31 34.95
C LYS A 580 -39.53 17.77 35.06
#